data_f390ef6fdcbfddfbabfe923a075fd5c2
#
_entry.id   f390ef6fdcbfddfbabfe923a075fd5c2
#
_cell.length_a   1.000
_cell.length_b   1.000
_cell.length_c   1.000
_cell.angle_alpha   90.00
_cell.angle_beta   90.00
_cell.angle_gamma   90.00
#
_symmetry.space_group_name_H-M   'P 1'
#
loop_
_entity.id
_entity.type
_entity.pdbx_description
1 polymer ?
#
loop_
_entity_poly.entity_id
_entity_poly.type
_entity_poly.pdbx_seq_one_letter_code
_entity_poly.pdbx_strand_id
1 'polypeptide(L)'
;KKLPMVEDLRDESDHRNPVRLVIVPRSNRVDLGQLMAHLFATTDLERNYRVNLNIIDLDGRPRVMGLRDILTGWLEFRIGTVRRRLEWRLDKVARRLHILDGLLAVYLNLDEVIRIIRREDEPKPVLMQRFKLSEEQTEAILETKLRHLAKLEEMKIREEQKALSEERDGIEAILRSQAKLRKLIADELRADAGKYGDERRSKIVEREAAQAI
;
A
#
# COMPACT_ATOMS: atom_id res chain seq x y z
N LYS A 1 45.22 18.02 -23.30
CA LYS A 1 45.30 17.38 -24.64
C LYS A 1 44.22 18.02 -25.53
N LYS A 2 44.60 18.54 -26.70
CA LYS A 2 43.63 19.06 -27.65
C LYS A 2 42.91 17.89 -28.31
N LEU A 3 41.58 17.91 -28.27
CA LEU A 3 40.72 16.94 -28.96
C LEU A 3 40.67 17.31 -30.44
N PRO A 4 41.32 16.57 -31.36
CA PRO A 4 41.49 17.01 -32.74
C PRO A 4 40.18 17.07 -33.55
N MET A 5 39.18 16.37 -33.16
CA MET A 5 37.86 16.30 -33.81
C MET A 5 36.83 17.31 -33.28
N VAL A 6 37.13 17.99 -32.17
CA VAL A 6 36.26 18.96 -31.55
C VAL A 6 36.73 20.36 -31.87
N GLU A 7 35.83 21.22 -32.33
CA GLU A 7 36.08 22.63 -32.58
C GLU A 7 35.79 23.48 -31.34
N ASP A 8 34.62 23.25 -30.74
CA ASP A 8 34.16 24.05 -29.61
C ASP A 8 33.37 23.22 -28.61
N LEU A 9 33.32 23.68 -27.37
CA LEU A 9 32.60 23.09 -26.25
C LEU A 9 31.88 24.21 -25.51
N ARG A 10 30.55 24.13 -25.47
CA ARG A 10 29.71 25.11 -24.81
C ARG A 10 28.85 24.51 -23.73
N ASP A 11 28.74 25.19 -22.59
CA ASP A 11 27.76 24.90 -21.58
C ASP A 11 26.53 25.75 -21.85
N GLU A 12 25.43 25.08 -22.27
CA GLU A 12 24.13 25.69 -22.51
C GLU A 12 23.09 25.26 -21.45
N SER A 13 23.57 24.94 -20.25
CA SER A 13 22.70 24.58 -19.14
C SER A 13 21.80 25.74 -18.74
N ASP A 14 20.53 25.44 -18.53
CA ASP A 14 19.51 26.39 -18.07
C ASP A 14 18.60 25.74 -17.01
N HIS A 15 17.61 26.48 -16.49
CA HIS A 15 16.68 25.96 -15.50
C HIS A 15 15.75 24.85 -16.05
N ARG A 16 15.57 24.73 -17.37
CA ARG A 16 14.80 23.65 -18.03
C ARG A 16 15.68 22.45 -18.33
N ASN A 17 16.95 22.70 -18.68
CA ASN A 17 17.96 21.69 -18.98
C ASN A 17 19.15 21.90 -18.04
N PRO A 18 19.09 21.42 -16.79
CA PRO A 18 20.11 21.71 -15.77
C PRO A 18 21.51 21.26 -16.14
N VAL A 19 21.64 20.29 -17.05
CA VAL A 19 22.92 19.83 -17.60
C VAL A 19 22.77 19.72 -19.11
N ARG A 20 23.32 20.70 -19.86
CA ARG A 20 23.35 20.69 -21.32
C ARG A 20 24.71 21.12 -21.83
N LEU A 21 25.50 20.12 -22.20
CA LEU A 21 26.81 20.30 -22.80
C LEU A 21 26.71 20.13 -24.31
N VAL A 22 27.09 21.14 -25.09
CA VAL A 22 27.09 21.12 -26.54
C VAL A 22 28.52 20.95 -27.04
N ILE A 23 28.80 19.89 -27.77
CA ILE A 23 30.07 19.56 -28.40
C ILE A 23 29.94 19.81 -29.89
N VAL A 24 30.75 20.75 -30.40
CA VAL A 24 30.76 21.12 -31.82
C VAL A 24 31.88 20.38 -32.55
N PRO A 25 31.58 19.50 -33.51
CA PRO A 25 32.61 18.83 -34.28
C PRO A 25 33.30 19.83 -35.24
N ARG A 26 34.59 19.61 -35.49
CA ARG A 26 35.40 20.51 -36.33
C ARG A 26 34.92 20.53 -37.80
N SER A 27 34.23 19.52 -38.25
CA SER A 27 33.77 19.38 -39.64
C SER A 27 32.54 18.46 -39.69
N ASN A 28 31.66 18.70 -40.65
CA ASN A 28 30.50 17.84 -40.93
C ASN A 28 30.90 16.44 -41.43
N ARG A 29 32.20 16.21 -41.71
CA ARG A 29 32.73 14.90 -42.12
C ARG A 29 33.15 14.03 -40.95
N VAL A 30 33.12 14.57 -39.72
CA VAL A 30 33.46 13.82 -38.51
C VAL A 30 32.34 12.81 -38.24
N ASP A 31 32.69 11.54 -38.10
CA ASP A 31 31.76 10.51 -37.63
C ASP A 31 31.43 10.76 -36.16
N LEU A 32 30.16 11.15 -35.91
CA LEU A 32 29.69 11.46 -34.55
C LEU A 32 29.70 10.24 -33.62
N GLY A 33 29.46 9.03 -34.16
CA GLY A 33 29.53 7.78 -33.39
C GLY A 33 30.94 7.51 -32.88
N GLN A 34 31.92 7.61 -33.77
CA GLN A 34 33.33 7.48 -33.41
C GLN A 34 33.82 8.56 -32.45
N LEU A 35 33.38 9.80 -32.68
CA LEU A 35 33.69 10.90 -31.78
C LEU A 35 33.17 10.65 -30.37
N MET A 36 31.90 10.25 -30.24
CA MET A 36 31.29 9.94 -28.94
C MET A 36 31.96 8.73 -28.28
N ALA A 37 32.25 7.66 -29.02
CA ALA A 37 32.98 6.52 -28.49
C ALA A 37 34.37 6.89 -27.96
N HIS A 38 35.09 7.78 -28.68
CA HIS A 38 36.37 8.29 -28.24
C HIS A 38 36.24 9.14 -26.95
N LEU A 39 35.24 10.00 -26.90
CA LEU A 39 34.98 10.86 -25.70
C LEU A 39 34.62 9.99 -24.50
N PHE A 40 33.77 8.99 -24.65
CA PHE A 40 33.44 8.04 -23.58
C PHE A 40 34.65 7.25 -23.08
N ALA A 41 35.57 6.89 -23.98
CA ALA A 41 36.79 6.13 -23.63
C ALA A 41 37.85 7.01 -22.93
N THR A 42 37.93 8.31 -23.27
CA THR A 42 39.07 9.16 -22.90
C THR A 42 38.73 10.26 -21.89
N THR A 43 37.47 10.49 -21.61
CA THR A 43 36.96 11.51 -20.68
C THR A 43 36.04 10.95 -19.61
N ASP A 44 35.63 11.78 -18.68
CA ASP A 44 34.71 11.46 -17.61
C ASP A 44 33.23 11.53 -18.04
N LEU A 45 32.91 11.59 -19.35
CA LEU A 45 31.54 11.52 -19.86
C LEU A 45 30.91 10.16 -19.65
N GLU A 46 31.70 9.08 -19.60
CA GLU A 46 31.27 7.78 -19.13
C GLU A 46 32.09 7.41 -17.89
N ARG A 47 31.40 7.04 -16.82
CA ARG A 47 32.01 6.57 -15.58
C ARG A 47 31.36 5.30 -15.09
N ASN A 48 32.17 4.37 -14.61
CA ASN A 48 31.70 3.23 -13.86
C ASN A 48 31.34 3.67 -12.43
N TYR A 49 30.09 3.47 -12.05
CA TYR A 49 29.65 3.72 -10.69
C TYR A 49 29.44 2.40 -9.95
N ARG A 50 30.14 2.24 -8.85
CA ARG A 50 30.02 1.05 -8.02
C ARG A 50 28.87 1.24 -7.02
N VAL A 51 27.79 0.46 -7.14
CA VAL A 51 26.65 0.49 -6.20
C VAL A 51 26.85 -0.64 -5.20
N ASN A 52 26.89 -0.28 -3.92
CA ASN A 52 26.94 -1.20 -2.80
C ASN A 52 25.73 -0.95 -1.89
N LEU A 53 24.73 -1.84 -1.99
CA LEU A 53 23.49 -1.72 -1.23
C LEU A 53 23.64 -2.47 0.10
N ASN A 54 24.10 -1.73 1.13
CA ASN A 54 24.18 -2.24 2.49
C ASN A 54 22.91 -1.82 3.25
N ILE A 55 22.07 -2.80 3.59
CA ILE A 55 20.76 -2.60 4.24
C ILE A 55 20.64 -3.47 5.48
N ILE A 56 19.68 -3.13 6.33
CA ILE A 56 19.27 -3.97 7.46
C ILE A 56 18.14 -4.87 6.95
N ASP A 57 18.39 -6.17 6.98
CA ASP A 57 17.44 -7.20 6.56
C ASP A 57 16.31 -7.39 7.59
N LEU A 58 15.31 -8.20 7.27
CA LEU A 58 14.15 -8.49 8.12
C LEU A 58 14.52 -9.11 9.46
N ASP A 59 15.67 -9.77 9.54
CA ASP A 59 16.23 -10.33 10.78
C ASP A 59 17.00 -9.31 11.66
N GLY A 60 17.02 -8.03 11.25
CA GLY A 60 17.69 -6.94 11.95
C GLY A 60 19.20 -6.89 11.74
N ARG A 61 19.78 -7.66 10.81
CA ARG A 61 21.21 -7.72 10.55
C ARG A 61 21.60 -6.94 9.30
N PRO A 62 22.72 -6.19 9.34
CA PRO A 62 23.24 -5.52 8.15
C PRO A 62 23.79 -6.55 7.15
N ARG A 63 23.38 -6.42 5.89
CA ARG A 63 23.82 -7.26 4.76
C ARG A 63 24.00 -6.42 3.50
N VAL A 64 24.96 -6.84 2.69
CA VAL A 64 25.07 -6.36 1.30
C VAL A 64 24.16 -7.23 0.45
N MET A 65 23.17 -6.63 -0.21
CA MET A 65 22.15 -7.36 -0.97
C MET A 65 22.06 -6.82 -2.40
N GLY A 66 21.71 -7.70 -3.32
CA GLY A 66 21.32 -7.32 -4.68
C GLY A 66 19.92 -6.67 -4.71
N LEU A 67 19.63 -5.89 -5.75
CA LEU A 67 18.33 -5.23 -5.89
C LEU A 67 17.15 -6.23 -5.85
N ARG A 68 17.33 -7.40 -6.48
CA ARG A 68 16.31 -8.46 -6.48
C ARG A 68 16.00 -8.96 -5.07
N ASP A 69 17.03 -9.19 -4.27
CA ASP A 69 16.88 -9.71 -2.90
C ASP A 69 16.19 -8.69 -2.00
N ILE A 70 16.57 -7.41 -2.15
CA ILE A 70 15.93 -6.28 -1.45
C ILE A 70 14.43 -6.23 -1.78
N LEU A 71 14.07 -6.29 -3.07
CA LEU A 71 12.68 -6.25 -3.50
C LEU A 71 11.90 -7.49 -3.04
N THR A 72 12.52 -8.66 -3.03
CA THR A 72 11.91 -9.89 -2.52
C THR A 72 11.63 -9.79 -1.03
N GLY A 73 12.61 -9.39 -0.22
CA GLY A 73 12.44 -9.15 1.21
C GLY A 73 11.38 -8.10 1.52
N TRP A 74 11.36 -7.01 0.74
CA TRP A 74 10.32 -5.99 0.88
C TRP A 74 8.92 -6.53 0.58
N LEU A 75 8.77 -7.38 -0.45
CA LEU A 75 7.47 -8.00 -0.76
C LEU A 75 7.01 -8.95 0.36
N GLU A 76 7.91 -9.72 0.97
CA GLU A 76 7.61 -10.57 2.12
C GLU A 76 7.12 -9.73 3.30
N PHE A 77 7.83 -8.67 3.62
CA PHE A 77 7.42 -7.71 4.65
C PHE A 77 6.03 -7.11 4.34
N ARG A 78 5.80 -6.69 3.09
CA ARG A 78 4.52 -6.11 2.65
C ARG A 78 3.37 -7.11 2.80
N ILE A 79 3.57 -8.38 2.42
CA ILE A 79 2.59 -9.46 2.58
C ILE A 79 2.20 -9.61 4.07
N GLY A 80 3.18 -9.67 4.96
CA GLY A 80 2.95 -9.76 6.39
C GLY A 80 2.19 -8.54 6.94
N THR A 81 2.53 -7.35 6.49
CA THR A 81 1.89 -6.10 6.91
C THR A 81 0.44 -6.00 6.43
N VAL A 82 0.17 -6.35 5.18
CA VAL A 82 -1.21 -6.36 4.63
C VAL A 82 -2.06 -7.41 5.34
N ARG A 83 -1.51 -8.60 5.62
CA ARG A 83 -2.20 -9.64 6.39
C ARG A 83 -2.62 -9.13 7.76
N ARG A 84 -1.70 -8.56 8.55
CA ARG A 84 -2.01 -7.98 9.88
C ARG A 84 -3.06 -6.87 9.80
N ARG A 85 -3.00 -6.03 8.77
CA ARG A 85 -4.00 -4.98 8.52
C ARG A 85 -5.39 -5.57 8.29
N LEU A 86 -5.50 -6.62 7.48
CA LEU A 86 -6.75 -7.31 7.20
C LEU A 86 -7.29 -8.05 8.43
N GLU A 87 -6.44 -8.73 9.20
CA GLU A 87 -6.80 -9.40 10.45
C GLU A 87 -7.34 -8.39 11.48
N TRP A 88 -6.66 -7.26 11.63
CA TRP A 88 -7.13 -6.18 12.50
C TRP A 88 -8.50 -5.63 12.04
N ARG A 89 -8.68 -5.44 10.73
CA ARG A 89 -9.96 -4.97 10.21
C ARG A 89 -11.07 -6.00 10.41
N LEU A 90 -10.76 -7.28 10.21
CA LEU A 90 -11.68 -8.39 10.45
C LEU A 90 -12.16 -8.43 11.91
N ASP A 91 -11.23 -8.30 12.87
CA ASP A 91 -11.58 -8.22 14.29
C ASP A 91 -12.52 -7.05 14.60
N LYS A 92 -12.24 -5.87 14.05
CA LYS A 92 -13.12 -4.69 14.18
C LYS A 92 -14.51 -4.95 13.60
N VAL A 93 -14.59 -5.52 12.42
CA VAL A 93 -15.87 -5.85 11.75
C VAL A 93 -16.62 -6.90 12.55
N ALA A 94 -15.96 -7.95 13.02
CA ALA A 94 -16.57 -9.02 13.81
C ALA A 94 -17.17 -8.50 15.13
N ARG A 95 -16.43 -7.66 15.86
CA ARG A 95 -16.94 -7.02 17.09
C ARG A 95 -18.17 -6.14 16.80
N ARG A 96 -18.14 -5.36 15.74
CA ARG A 96 -19.28 -4.52 15.39
C ARG A 96 -20.50 -5.34 14.99
N LEU A 97 -20.32 -6.40 14.19
CA LEU A 97 -21.38 -7.34 13.84
C LEU A 97 -21.99 -7.99 15.09
N HIS A 98 -21.15 -8.43 16.02
CA HIS A 98 -21.61 -9.01 17.28
C HIS A 98 -22.55 -8.05 18.05
N ILE A 99 -22.20 -6.77 18.14
CA ILE A 99 -23.06 -5.76 18.77
C ILE A 99 -24.36 -5.56 17.98
N LEU A 100 -24.30 -5.47 16.65
CA LEU A 100 -25.47 -5.29 15.80
C LEU A 100 -26.46 -6.47 15.90
N ASP A 101 -25.95 -7.71 16.00
CA ASP A 101 -26.77 -8.90 16.21
C ASP A 101 -27.56 -8.81 17.52
N GLY A 102 -26.93 -8.36 18.60
CA GLY A 102 -27.59 -8.09 19.88
C GLY A 102 -28.66 -7.01 19.78
N LEU A 103 -28.36 -5.90 19.13
CA LEU A 103 -29.31 -4.80 18.93
C LEU A 103 -30.53 -5.27 18.12
N LEU A 104 -30.35 -6.04 17.04
CA LEU A 104 -31.45 -6.57 16.25
C LEU A 104 -32.34 -7.53 17.05
N ALA A 105 -31.77 -8.37 17.91
CA ALA A 105 -32.53 -9.23 18.79
C ALA A 105 -33.46 -8.44 19.72
N VAL A 106 -33.00 -7.28 20.20
CA VAL A 106 -33.78 -6.36 21.02
C VAL A 106 -34.87 -5.65 20.22
N TYR A 107 -34.58 -5.16 19.03
CA TYR A 107 -35.57 -4.51 18.17
C TYR A 107 -36.76 -5.42 17.86
N LEU A 108 -36.52 -6.71 17.68
CA LEU A 108 -37.58 -7.70 17.44
C LEU A 108 -38.43 -7.97 18.68
N ASN A 109 -37.95 -7.65 19.89
CA ASN A 109 -38.57 -7.97 21.18
C ASN A 109 -38.62 -6.75 22.11
N LEU A 110 -38.79 -5.55 21.57
CA LEU A 110 -38.63 -4.28 22.28
C LEU A 110 -39.54 -4.15 23.53
N ASP A 111 -40.81 -4.55 23.43
CA ASP A 111 -41.74 -4.48 24.53
C ASP A 111 -41.32 -5.38 25.71
N GLU A 112 -40.78 -6.56 25.44
CA GLU A 112 -40.27 -7.46 26.48
C GLU A 112 -39.00 -6.89 27.14
N VAL A 113 -38.11 -6.31 26.36
CA VAL A 113 -36.89 -5.69 26.86
C VAL A 113 -37.23 -4.49 27.78
N ILE A 114 -38.15 -3.60 27.35
CA ILE A 114 -38.61 -2.47 28.17
C ILE A 114 -39.27 -2.97 29.44
N ARG A 115 -40.04 -4.05 29.38
CA ARG A 115 -40.69 -4.62 30.57
C ARG A 115 -39.65 -5.15 31.57
N ILE A 116 -38.59 -5.83 31.11
CA ILE A 116 -37.52 -6.31 31.97
C ILE A 116 -36.80 -5.12 32.61
N ILE A 117 -36.36 -4.13 31.84
CA ILE A 117 -35.66 -2.95 32.34
C ILE A 117 -36.46 -2.21 33.42
N ARG A 118 -37.82 -2.19 33.32
CA ARG A 118 -38.69 -1.48 34.27
C ARG A 118 -39.04 -2.27 35.53
N ARG A 119 -38.95 -3.60 35.50
CA ARG A 119 -39.42 -4.47 36.58
C ARG A 119 -38.31 -5.11 37.40
N GLU A 120 -37.17 -5.33 36.80
CA GLU A 120 -36.05 -6.01 37.43
C GLU A 120 -35.11 -5.00 38.07
N ASP A 121 -34.64 -5.29 39.28
CA ASP A 121 -33.63 -4.47 39.96
C ASP A 121 -32.27 -4.56 39.26
N GLU A 122 -31.96 -5.75 38.72
CA GLU A 122 -30.75 -6.00 37.93
C GLU A 122 -31.12 -6.52 36.52
N PRO A 123 -31.43 -5.65 35.57
CA PRO A 123 -31.91 -6.04 34.25
C PRO A 123 -30.85 -6.72 33.38
N LYS A 124 -29.54 -6.46 33.61
CA LYS A 124 -28.44 -6.98 32.78
C LYS A 124 -28.39 -8.53 32.76
N PRO A 125 -28.31 -9.27 33.89
CA PRO A 125 -28.28 -10.70 33.88
C PRO A 125 -29.56 -11.33 33.32
N VAL A 126 -30.72 -10.70 33.53
CA VAL A 126 -31.99 -11.19 33.02
C VAL A 126 -32.05 -11.10 31.50
N LEU A 127 -31.60 -9.98 30.91
CA LEU A 127 -31.52 -9.81 29.47
C LEU A 127 -30.52 -10.80 28.83
N MET A 128 -29.36 -10.99 29.46
CA MET A 128 -28.35 -11.96 28.99
C MET A 128 -28.94 -13.37 28.93
N GLN A 129 -29.61 -13.79 29.99
CA GLN A 129 -30.21 -15.15 30.05
C GLN A 129 -31.38 -15.31 29.07
N ARG A 130 -32.27 -14.32 29.02
CA ARG A 130 -33.49 -14.38 28.22
C ARG A 130 -33.26 -14.38 26.73
N PHE A 131 -32.35 -13.52 26.26
CA PHE A 131 -32.06 -13.33 24.83
C PHE A 131 -30.73 -13.97 24.39
N LYS A 132 -30.06 -14.70 25.29
CA LYS A 132 -28.75 -15.35 25.07
C LYS A 132 -27.70 -14.34 24.57
N LEU A 133 -27.71 -13.15 25.13
CA LEU A 133 -26.79 -12.06 24.78
C LEU A 133 -25.48 -12.18 25.55
N SER A 134 -24.40 -11.73 24.94
CA SER A 134 -23.14 -11.52 25.65
C SER A 134 -23.21 -10.27 26.54
N GLU A 135 -22.25 -10.14 27.43
CA GLU A 135 -22.13 -8.96 28.30
C GLU A 135 -21.96 -7.69 27.46
N GLU A 136 -21.08 -7.72 26.46
CA GLU A 136 -20.85 -6.57 25.54
C GLU A 136 -22.11 -6.17 24.77
N GLN A 137 -22.88 -7.14 24.29
CA GLN A 137 -24.17 -6.87 23.62
C GLN A 137 -25.17 -6.23 24.59
N THR A 138 -25.27 -6.77 25.78
CA THR A 138 -26.22 -6.27 26.78
C THR A 138 -25.88 -4.85 27.23
N GLU A 139 -24.61 -4.55 27.44
CA GLU A 139 -24.14 -3.21 27.76
C GLU A 139 -24.49 -2.22 26.63
N ALA A 140 -24.19 -2.56 25.40
CA ALA A 140 -24.51 -1.73 24.23
C ALA A 140 -26.03 -1.48 24.10
N ILE A 141 -26.86 -2.48 24.46
CA ILE A 141 -28.32 -2.34 24.49
C ILE A 141 -28.77 -1.36 25.58
N LEU A 142 -28.27 -1.51 26.80
CA LEU A 142 -28.64 -0.65 27.94
C LEU A 142 -28.18 0.80 27.74
N GLU A 143 -27.08 1.02 27.03
CA GLU A 143 -26.58 2.36 26.68
C GLU A 143 -27.32 2.99 25.48
N THR A 144 -28.22 2.24 24.82
CA THR A 144 -28.93 2.73 23.64
C THR A 144 -29.89 3.86 24.00
N LYS A 145 -29.77 4.99 23.32
CA LYS A 145 -30.68 6.15 23.52
C LYS A 145 -32.05 5.82 22.95
N LEU A 146 -33.11 6.21 23.67
CA LEU A 146 -34.52 5.98 23.30
C LEU A 146 -34.85 6.41 21.86
N ARG A 147 -34.25 7.49 21.37
CA ARG A 147 -34.43 7.96 19.98
C ARG A 147 -33.96 6.97 18.94
N HIS A 148 -33.01 6.08 19.27
CA HIS A 148 -32.49 5.07 18.37
C HIS A 148 -33.38 3.83 18.27
N LEU A 149 -34.47 3.77 19.07
CA LEU A 149 -35.45 2.68 19.00
C LEU A 149 -36.53 2.90 17.91
N ALA A 150 -36.40 3.97 17.12
CA ALA A 150 -37.32 4.23 16.01
C ALA A 150 -37.12 3.23 14.87
N LYS A 151 -38.21 2.92 14.13
CA LYS A 151 -38.21 1.96 13.00
C LYS A 151 -37.18 2.27 11.91
N LEU A 152 -36.86 3.55 11.69
CA LEU A 152 -35.83 3.97 10.74
C LEU A 152 -34.42 3.54 11.16
N GLU A 153 -34.15 3.45 12.44
CA GLU A 153 -32.84 2.98 12.94
C GLU A 153 -32.67 1.46 12.77
N GLU A 154 -33.76 0.68 12.91
CA GLU A 154 -33.71 -0.76 12.59
C GLU A 154 -33.27 -1.02 11.14
N MET A 155 -33.81 -0.25 10.20
CA MET A 155 -33.39 -0.38 8.79
C MET A 155 -31.92 -0.07 8.62
N LYS A 156 -31.42 1.01 9.24
CA LYS A 156 -30.00 1.36 9.19
C LYS A 156 -29.09 0.29 9.80
N ILE A 157 -29.52 -0.30 10.92
CA ILE A 157 -28.76 -1.38 11.57
C ILE A 157 -28.70 -2.62 10.65
N ARG A 158 -29.78 -2.97 9.99
CA ARG A 158 -29.81 -4.08 9.02
C ARG A 158 -28.94 -3.82 7.80
N GLU A 159 -28.95 -2.59 7.28
CA GLU A 159 -28.08 -2.20 6.17
C GLU A 159 -26.59 -2.23 6.58
N GLU A 160 -26.26 -1.71 7.76
CA GLU A 160 -24.91 -1.76 8.32
C GLU A 160 -24.46 -3.22 8.54
N GLN A 161 -25.32 -4.06 9.12
CA GLN A 161 -25.02 -5.48 9.34
C GLN A 161 -24.74 -6.20 8.01
N LYS A 162 -25.55 -5.95 6.98
CA LYS A 162 -25.36 -6.55 5.66
C LYS A 162 -24.03 -6.12 5.05
N ALA A 163 -23.74 -4.83 5.04
CA ALA A 163 -22.51 -4.28 4.50
C ALA A 163 -21.27 -4.84 5.22
N LEU A 164 -21.31 -4.89 6.55
CA LEU A 164 -20.20 -5.44 7.34
C LEU A 164 -20.07 -6.97 7.18
N SER A 165 -21.17 -7.70 6.98
CA SER A 165 -21.10 -9.14 6.69
C SER A 165 -20.44 -9.41 5.34
N GLU A 166 -20.78 -8.63 4.31
CA GLU A 166 -20.16 -8.71 2.99
C GLU A 166 -18.65 -8.35 3.08
N GLU A 167 -18.30 -7.33 3.85
CA GLU A 167 -16.90 -6.94 4.10
C GLU A 167 -16.14 -8.06 4.83
N ARG A 168 -16.72 -8.65 5.89
CA ARG A 168 -16.14 -9.78 6.62
C ARG A 168 -15.82 -10.92 5.68
N ASP A 169 -16.81 -11.37 4.91
CA ASP A 169 -16.71 -12.51 4.00
C ASP A 169 -15.65 -12.25 2.91
N GLY A 170 -15.58 -11.01 2.42
CA GLY A 170 -14.54 -10.56 1.49
C GLY A 170 -13.13 -10.65 2.09
N ILE A 171 -12.93 -10.12 3.31
CA ILE A 171 -11.64 -10.17 4.01
C ILE A 171 -11.24 -11.62 4.31
N GLU A 172 -12.15 -12.44 4.82
CA GLU A 172 -11.89 -13.86 5.08
C GLU A 172 -11.48 -14.62 3.81
N ALA A 173 -12.17 -14.36 2.70
CA ALA A 173 -11.83 -14.97 1.41
C ALA A 173 -10.43 -14.59 0.93
N ILE A 174 -9.98 -13.37 1.22
CA ILE A 174 -8.61 -12.92 0.90
C ILE A 174 -7.60 -13.59 1.83
N LEU A 175 -7.87 -13.63 3.14
CA LEU A 175 -6.96 -14.22 4.13
C LEU A 175 -6.77 -15.73 3.95
N ARG A 176 -7.81 -16.45 3.50
CA ARG A 176 -7.76 -17.89 3.21
C ARG A 176 -7.02 -18.24 1.92
N SER A 177 -6.79 -17.27 1.01
CA SER A 177 -6.19 -17.52 -0.29
C SER A 177 -4.94 -16.68 -0.54
N GLN A 178 -3.79 -17.34 -0.60
CA GLN A 178 -2.52 -16.69 -0.96
C GLN A 178 -2.57 -15.98 -2.32
N ALA A 179 -3.29 -16.55 -3.29
CA ALA A 179 -3.44 -15.95 -4.61
C ALA A 179 -4.25 -14.65 -4.55
N LYS A 180 -5.36 -14.62 -3.78
CA LYS A 180 -6.16 -13.40 -3.59
C LYS A 180 -5.39 -12.32 -2.83
N LEU A 181 -4.62 -12.69 -1.80
CA LEU A 181 -3.79 -11.76 -1.04
C LEU A 181 -2.70 -11.14 -1.94
N ARG A 182 -2.02 -11.96 -2.75
CA ARG A 182 -1.01 -11.47 -3.71
C ARG A 182 -1.64 -10.55 -4.77
N LYS A 183 -2.83 -10.90 -5.27
CA LYS A 183 -3.56 -10.06 -6.21
C LYS A 183 -3.89 -8.71 -5.60
N LEU A 184 -4.45 -8.67 -4.39
CA LEU A 184 -4.73 -7.42 -3.67
C LEU A 184 -3.48 -6.54 -3.56
N ILE A 185 -2.35 -7.12 -3.12
CA ILE A 185 -1.09 -6.39 -3.01
C ILE A 185 -0.61 -5.86 -4.35
N ALA A 186 -0.70 -6.68 -5.41
CA ALA A 186 -0.33 -6.25 -6.75
C ALA A 186 -1.20 -5.09 -7.26
N ASP A 187 -2.50 -5.11 -6.97
CA ASP A 187 -3.43 -4.05 -7.36
C ASP A 187 -3.17 -2.76 -6.56
N GLU A 188 -2.89 -2.84 -5.25
CA GLU A 188 -2.43 -1.70 -4.44
C GLU A 188 -1.14 -1.09 -5.00
N LEU A 189 -0.14 -1.91 -5.32
CA LEU A 189 1.13 -1.43 -5.88
C LEU A 189 0.97 -0.77 -7.25
N ARG A 190 0.07 -1.28 -8.10
CA ARG A 190 -0.24 -0.64 -9.39
C ARG A 190 -0.91 0.72 -9.20
N ALA A 191 -1.83 0.82 -8.23
CA ALA A 191 -2.48 2.08 -7.89
C ALA A 191 -1.47 3.10 -7.35
N ASP A 192 -0.56 2.68 -6.48
CA ASP A 192 0.52 3.52 -5.95
C ASP A 192 1.49 3.96 -7.07
N ALA A 193 1.84 3.06 -7.99
CA ALA A 193 2.68 3.38 -9.15
C ALA A 193 2.01 4.40 -10.09
N GLY A 194 0.69 4.29 -10.30
CA GLY A 194 -0.06 5.27 -11.10
C GLY A 194 -0.17 6.64 -10.44
N LYS A 195 -0.18 6.69 -9.11
CA LYS A 195 -0.34 7.94 -8.35
C LYS A 195 0.99 8.66 -8.07
N TYR A 196 2.05 7.91 -7.81
CA TYR A 196 3.33 8.43 -7.32
C TYR A 196 4.50 8.15 -8.27
N GLY A 197 4.27 7.34 -9.31
CA GLY A 197 5.30 7.03 -10.30
C GLY A 197 5.58 8.23 -11.21
N ASP A 198 6.83 8.38 -11.60
CA ASP A 198 7.28 9.33 -12.60
C ASP A 198 7.99 8.61 -13.77
N GLU A 199 8.19 9.33 -14.86
CA GLU A 199 8.90 8.78 -16.00
C GLU A 199 10.37 8.54 -15.67
N ARG A 200 10.92 7.46 -16.23
CA ARG A 200 12.32 7.12 -16.04
C ARG A 200 13.22 8.15 -16.70
N ARG A 201 14.01 8.88 -15.92
CA ARG A 201 14.96 9.88 -16.42
C ARG A 201 16.21 9.28 -17.05
N SER A 202 16.72 8.16 -16.51
CA SER A 202 17.91 7.46 -17.02
C SER A 202 17.48 6.23 -17.84
N LYS A 203 17.82 6.20 -19.10
CA LYS A 203 17.53 5.06 -19.98
C LYS A 203 18.42 3.87 -19.64
N ILE A 204 17.86 2.65 -19.76
CA ILE A 204 18.66 1.43 -19.78
C ILE A 204 18.98 1.14 -21.24
N VAL A 205 20.26 1.08 -21.57
CA VAL A 205 20.76 0.75 -22.91
C VAL A 205 21.80 -0.35 -22.81
N GLU A 206 21.95 -1.13 -23.87
CA GLU A 206 23.09 -2.04 -23.98
C GLU A 206 24.37 -1.21 -24.16
N ARG A 207 25.45 -1.66 -23.52
CA ARG A 207 26.71 -0.96 -23.59
C ARG A 207 27.36 -1.23 -24.94
N GLU A 208 27.53 -0.19 -25.74
CA GLU A 208 28.40 -0.22 -26.90
C GLU A 208 29.88 -0.15 -26.45
N ALA A 209 30.77 -0.86 -27.11
CA ALA A 209 32.16 -0.82 -26.75
C ALA A 209 32.76 0.55 -27.09
N ALA A 210 33.12 1.33 -26.05
CA ALA A 210 33.81 2.58 -26.25
C ALA A 210 35.23 2.33 -26.77
N GLN A 211 35.57 2.91 -27.94
CA GLN A 211 36.86 2.78 -28.57
C GLN A 211 37.59 4.11 -28.65
N ALA A 212 38.80 4.16 -28.11
CA ALA A 212 39.70 5.28 -28.31
C ALA A 212 40.27 5.24 -29.76
N ILE A 213 40.16 6.34 -30.45
CA ILE A 213 40.74 6.53 -31.78
C ILE A 213 42.17 7.02 -31.65
#